data_1b7e6a0e196c4310b72f3aaffa4348c8
#
_entry.id   1b7e6a0e196c4310b72f3aaffa4348c8
#
_cell.length_a   1.000
_cell.length_b   1.000
_cell.length_c   1.000
_cell.angle_alpha   90.00
_cell.angle_beta   90.00
_cell.angle_gamma   90.00
#
_symmetry.space_group_name_H-M   'P 1'
#
loop_
_entity.id
_entity.type
_entity.pdbx_description
1 polymer ?
#
loop_
_entity_poly.entity_id
_entity_poly.type
_entity_poly.pdbx_seq_one_letter_code
_entity_poly.pdbx_strand_id
1 'polypeptide(L)'
;EGLGDQLDRLMPLLAADSRSGLSANDADLVRRAWNLEALAEAYSGFVAAYLPILAELRRDRQAEVDAESAFLLRTLLIHDYRRLLLRDPELPEVLLPADWPGQKARLLCKELYRRLIVPSEHHLDQLLQLADGAVPEADPMLVERFPTDDPLASMAL
;
A
#
# COMPACT_ATOMS: atom_id res chain seq x y z
N GLU A 1 -22.56 -10.66 -2.95
CA GLU A 1 -22.70 -10.14 -4.32
C GLU A 1 -22.08 -11.16 -5.27
N GLY A 2 -22.89 -11.70 -6.20
CA GLY A 2 -22.48 -12.79 -7.08
C GLY A 2 -21.72 -12.28 -8.30
N LEU A 3 -21.02 -13.20 -8.98
CA LEU A 3 -20.29 -12.96 -10.22
C LEU A 3 -21.17 -12.31 -11.31
N GLY A 4 -22.49 -12.56 -11.28
CA GLY A 4 -23.48 -11.95 -12.17
C GLY A 4 -23.60 -10.44 -12.02
N ASP A 5 -23.64 -9.94 -10.79
CA ASP A 5 -23.73 -8.50 -10.51
C ASP A 5 -22.48 -7.74 -10.97
N GLN A 6 -21.31 -8.38 -10.96
CA GLN A 6 -20.07 -7.81 -11.48
C GLN A 6 -20.08 -7.78 -13.02
N LEU A 7 -20.59 -8.83 -13.66
CA LEU A 7 -20.71 -8.88 -15.12
C LEU A 7 -21.70 -7.85 -15.64
N ASP A 8 -22.83 -7.65 -14.97
CA ASP A 8 -23.83 -6.63 -15.35
C ASP A 8 -23.29 -5.20 -15.19
N ARG A 9 -22.37 -4.96 -14.26
CA ARG A 9 -21.65 -3.69 -14.10
C ARG A 9 -20.59 -3.47 -15.18
N LEU A 10 -19.99 -4.55 -15.69
CA LEU A 10 -18.94 -4.51 -16.73
C LEU A 10 -19.51 -4.48 -18.15
N MET A 11 -20.72 -5.00 -18.37
CA MET A 11 -21.37 -5.04 -19.69
C MET A 11 -21.43 -3.68 -20.41
N PRO A 12 -21.74 -2.55 -19.73
CA PRO A 12 -21.68 -1.23 -20.35
C PRO A 12 -20.28 -0.80 -20.81
N LEU A 13 -19.22 -1.26 -20.11
CA LEU A 13 -17.83 -0.98 -20.48
C LEU A 13 -17.39 -1.74 -21.72
N LEU A 14 -17.88 -2.96 -21.90
CA LEU A 14 -17.59 -3.79 -23.08
C LEU A 14 -18.36 -3.33 -24.33
N ALA A 15 -19.47 -2.62 -24.16
CA ALA A 15 -20.27 -2.04 -25.22
C ALA A 15 -19.78 -0.63 -25.65
N ALA A 16 -18.88 -0.01 -24.89
CA ALA A 16 -18.27 1.25 -25.28
C ALA A 16 -17.39 1.06 -26.52
N ASP A 17 -17.71 1.75 -27.59
CA ASP A 17 -17.06 1.63 -28.89
C ASP A 17 -15.57 1.96 -28.77
N SER A 18 -14.71 1.01 -29.11
CA SER A 18 -13.25 1.08 -29.02
C SER A 18 -12.59 2.11 -29.95
N ARG A 19 -13.36 2.93 -30.63
CA ARG A 19 -12.89 3.87 -31.66
C ARG A 19 -12.67 5.31 -31.20
N SER A 20 -13.14 5.68 -30.03
CA SER A 20 -12.91 7.01 -29.49
C SER A 20 -12.12 6.88 -28.20
N GLY A 21 -11.04 7.64 -28.09
CA GLY A 21 -10.24 7.69 -26.84
C GLY A 21 -11.14 7.91 -25.63
N LEU A 22 -10.66 7.51 -24.46
CA LEU A 22 -11.36 7.60 -23.18
C LEU A 22 -12.17 8.90 -23.07
N SER A 23 -13.48 8.77 -23.06
CA SER A 23 -14.38 9.91 -22.91
C SER A 23 -14.60 10.19 -21.43
N ALA A 24 -15.04 11.40 -21.09
CA ALA A 24 -15.44 11.73 -19.72
C ALA A 24 -16.50 10.75 -19.17
N ASN A 25 -17.29 10.16 -20.05
CA ASN A 25 -18.30 9.16 -19.73
C ASN A 25 -17.69 7.84 -19.25
N ASP A 26 -16.54 7.44 -19.82
CA ASP A 26 -15.85 6.20 -19.45
C ASP A 26 -15.22 6.31 -18.06
N ALA A 27 -14.64 7.46 -17.74
CA ALA A 27 -14.10 7.72 -16.40
C ALA A 27 -15.20 7.70 -15.32
N ASP A 28 -16.38 8.23 -15.60
CA ASP A 28 -17.52 8.20 -14.67
C ASP A 28 -18.09 6.79 -14.50
N LEU A 29 -18.11 5.99 -15.55
CA LEU A 29 -18.50 4.58 -15.49
C LEU A 29 -17.53 3.77 -14.62
N VAL A 30 -16.23 3.96 -14.80
CA VAL A 30 -15.18 3.33 -14.01
C VAL A 30 -15.30 3.71 -12.52
N ARG A 31 -15.49 4.99 -12.22
CA ARG A 31 -15.66 5.46 -10.83
C ARG A 31 -16.84 4.80 -10.13
N ARG A 32 -17.96 4.60 -10.84
CA ARG A 32 -19.16 3.94 -10.28
C ARG A 32 -18.99 2.44 -10.13
N ALA A 33 -18.34 1.79 -11.11
CA ALA A 33 -18.16 0.35 -11.12
C ALA A 33 -17.30 -0.13 -9.94
N TRP A 34 -16.25 0.62 -9.60
CA TRP A 34 -15.28 0.24 -8.55
C TRP A 34 -15.38 1.02 -7.25
N ASN A 35 -16.36 1.93 -7.10
CA ASN A 35 -16.52 2.77 -5.91
C ASN A 35 -15.17 3.43 -5.51
N LEU A 36 -14.56 4.13 -6.48
CA LEU A 36 -13.26 4.76 -6.30
C LEU A 36 -13.26 5.80 -5.19
N GLU A 37 -14.40 6.41 -4.90
CA GLU A 37 -14.55 7.39 -3.81
C GLU A 37 -14.27 6.74 -2.44
N ALA A 38 -14.94 5.63 -2.13
CA ALA A 38 -14.72 4.90 -0.89
C ALA A 38 -13.30 4.33 -0.79
N LEU A 39 -12.68 3.99 -1.92
CA LEU A 39 -11.30 3.54 -1.95
C LEU A 39 -10.33 4.71 -1.70
N ALA A 40 -10.58 5.89 -2.28
CA ALA A 40 -9.82 7.10 -2.03
C ALA A 40 -9.89 7.54 -0.56
N GLU A 41 -11.09 7.47 0.05
CA GLU A 41 -11.27 7.71 1.49
C GLU A 41 -10.45 6.73 2.33
N ALA A 42 -10.45 5.46 1.97
CA ALA A 42 -9.68 4.44 2.68
C ALA A 42 -8.15 4.68 2.58
N TYR A 43 -7.64 5.05 1.40
CA TYR A 43 -6.24 5.45 1.23
C TYR A 43 -5.91 6.73 2.02
N SER A 44 -6.79 7.71 2.01
CA SER A 44 -6.63 8.95 2.77
C SER A 44 -6.60 8.69 4.27
N GLY A 45 -7.46 7.80 4.76
CA GLY A 45 -7.46 7.33 6.15
C GLY A 45 -6.15 6.65 6.54
N PHE A 46 -5.62 5.80 5.66
CA PHE A 46 -4.30 5.18 5.86
C PHE A 46 -3.19 6.25 5.96
N VAL A 47 -3.17 7.20 5.02
CA VAL A 47 -2.18 8.30 5.05
C VAL A 47 -2.30 9.12 6.33
N ALA A 48 -3.52 9.47 6.75
CA ALA A 48 -3.75 10.24 7.97
C ALA A 48 -3.28 9.50 9.25
N ALA A 49 -3.42 8.18 9.28
CA ALA A 49 -2.98 7.37 10.41
C ALA A 49 -1.45 7.24 10.50
N TYR A 50 -0.77 7.04 9.38
CA TYR A 50 0.65 6.67 9.37
C TYR A 50 1.61 7.83 9.10
N LEU A 51 1.16 8.93 8.47
CA LEU A 51 2.02 10.09 8.19
C LEU A 51 2.59 10.75 9.45
N PRO A 52 1.83 10.94 10.56
CA PRO A 52 2.37 11.46 11.80
C PRO A 52 3.50 10.59 12.39
N ILE A 53 3.36 9.27 12.26
CA ILE A 53 4.38 8.32 12.73
C ILE A 53 5.68 8.50 11.94
N LEU A 54 5.58 8.60 10.60
CA LEU A 54 6.74 8.86 9.78
C LEU A 54 7.39 10.22 10.12
N ALA A 55 6.59 11.25 10.35
CA ALA A 55 7.09 12.58 10.72
C ALA A 55 7.87 12.53 12.04
N GLU A 56 7.37 11.78 13.02
CA GLU A 56 8.07 11.56 14.30
C GLU A 56 9.41 10.84 14.11
N LEU A 57 9.42 9.75 13.36
CA LEU A 57 10.63 8.98 13.04
C LEU A 57 11.65 9.76 12.20
N ARG A 58 11.22 10.79 11.46
CA ARG A 58 12.11 11.68 10.70
C ARG A 58 12.70 12.79 11.57
N ARG A 59 11.95 13.25 12.57
CA ARG A 59 12.38 14.33 13.47
C ARG A 59 13.58 13.91 14.31
N ASP A 60 13.56 12.68 14.80
CA ASP A 60 14.67 12.14 15.56
C ASP A 60 15.32 10.96 14.81
N ARG A 61 16.32 11.29 13.99
CA ARG A 61 17.05 10.29 13.21
C ARG A 61 17.93 9.36 14.05
N GLN A 62 18.17 9.72 15.32
CA GLN A 62 18.98 8.95 16.26
C GLN A 62 18.12 8.17 17.26
N ALA A 63 16.81 8.44 17.33
CA ALA A 63 15.92 7.62 18.13
C ALA A 63 15.84 6.22 17.52
N GLU A 64 16.44 5.27 18.19
CA GLU A 64 16.23 3.86 17.88
C GLU A 64 14.78 3.51 18.22
N VAL A 65 14.05 3.03 17.21
CA VAL A 65 12.73 2.47 17.44
C VAL A 65 12.94 1.17 18.22
N ASP A 66 12.30 1.07 19.38
CA ASP A 66 12.28 -0.16 20.15
C ASP A 66 11.86 -1.36 19.28
N ALA A 67 12.57 -2.47 19.42
CA ALA A 67 12.46 -3.62 18.54
C ALA A 67 11.05 -4.23 18.52
N GLU A 68 10.39 -4.33 19.68
CA GLU A 68 9.02 -4.83 19.81
C GLU A 68 8.04 -3.87 19.16
N SER A 69 8.15 -2.57 19.42
CA SER A 69 7.32 -1.52 18.81
C SER A 69 7.48 -1.48 17.29
N ALA A 70 8.71 -1.67 16.79
CA ALA A 70 8.97 -1.75 15.35
C ALA A 70 8.29 -2.96 14.71
N PHE A 71 8.34 -4.11 15.37
CA PHE A 71 7.68 -5.32 14.90
C PHE A 71 6.16 -5.17 14.84
N LEU A 72 5.55 -4.65 15.91
CA LEU A 72 4.12 -4.41 15.97
C LEU A 72 3.68 -3.39 14.92
N LEU A 73 4.39 -2.27 14.80
CA LEU A 73 4.08 -1.22 13.85
C LEU A 73 4.24 -1.71 12.40
N ARG A 74 5.31 -2.47 12.09
CA ARG A 74 5.49 -3.08 10.76
C ARG A 74 4.35 -4.04 10.42
N THR A 75 3.94 -4.85 11.38
CA THR A 75 2.85 -5.82 11.19
C THR A 75 1.53 -5.13 10.89
N LEU A 76 1.18 -4.09 11.66
CA LEU A 76 -0.03 -3.30 11.45
C LEU A 76 0.01 -2.54 10.11
N LEU A 77 1.15 -1.90 9.80
CA LEU A 77 1.35 -1.19 8.53
C LEU A 77 1.07 -2.09 7.32
N ILE A 78 1.68 -3.29 7.30
CA ILE A 78 1.50 -4.24 6.20
C ILE A 78 0.07 -4.79 6.17
N HIS A 79 -0.52 -5.08 7.33
CA HIS A 79 -1.91 -5.53 7.40
C HIS A 79 -2.87 -4.51 6.80
N ASP A 80 -2.78 -3.26 7.22
CA ASP A 80 -3.68 -2.19 6.77
C ASP A 80 -3.46 -1.86 5.29
N TYR A 81 -2.20 -1.77 4.85
CA TYR A 81 -1.89 -1.52 3.45
C TYR A 81 -2.37 -2.66 2.54
N ARG A 82 -2.19 -3.91 2.94
CA ARG A 82 -2.70 -5.08 2.21
C ARG A 82 -4.22 -5.05 2.04
N ARG A 83 -4.96 -4.61 3.05
CA ARG A 83 -6.42 -4.47 2.96
C ARG A 83 -6.84 -3.46 1.89
N LEU A 84 -6.05 -2.42 1.65
CA LEU A 84 -6.26 -1.47 0.57
C LEU A 84 -5.98 -2.13 -0.79
N LEU A 85 -4.83 -2.77 -0.94
CA LEU A 85 -4.43 -3.44 -2.18
C LEU A 85 -5.42 -4.52 -2.62
N LEU A 86 -6.00 -5.28 -1.69
CA LEU A 86 -7.00 -6.31 -2.02
C LEU A 86 -8.33 -5.73 -2.55
N ARG A 87 -8.55 -4.43 -2.41
CA ARG A 87 -9.74 -3.71 -2.91
C ARG A 87 -9.42 -2.83 -4.11
N ASP A 88 -8.14 -2.59 -4.37
CA ASP A 88 -7.69 -1.73 -5.46
C ASP A 88 -7.71 -2.51 -6.80
N PRO A 89 -8.45 -2.04 -7.79
CA PRO A 89 -8.48 -2.64 -9.12
C PRO A 89 -7.24 -2.34 -9.96
N GLU A 90 -6.24 -1.63 -9.42
CA GLU A 90 -4.99 -1.24 -10.10
C GLU A 90 -5.23 -0.55 -11.46
N LEU A 91 -6.15 0.41 -11.47
CA LEU A 91 -6.48 1.14 -12.69
C LEU A 91 -5.31 2.02 -13.16
N PRO A 92 -5.15 2.17 -14.48
CA PRO A 92 -4.21 3.14 -15.05
C PRO A 92 -4.48 4.56 -14.53
N GLU A 93 -3.41 5.35 -14.33
CA GLU A 93 -3.47 6.71 -13.78
C GLU A 93 -4.45 7.63 -14.55
N VAL A 94 -4.55 7.44 -15.86
CA VAL A 94 -5.49 8.19 -16.73
C VAL A 94 -6.97 8.04 -16.35
N LEU A 95 -7.31 6.95 -15.63
CA LEU A 95 -8.66 6.67 -15.15
C LEU A 95 -8.89 7.10 -13.70
N LEU A 96 -7.83 7.45 -12.99
CA LEU A 96 -7.89 7.87 -11.60
C LEU A 96 -8.11 9.39 -11.48
N PRO A 97 -8.71 9.88 -10.39
CA PRO A 97 -8.74 11.30 -10.07
C PRO A 97 -7.31 11.89 -10.00
N ALA A 98 -7.15 13.16 -10.33
CA ALA A 98 -5.86 13.84 -10.32
C ALA A 98 -5.22 13.89 -8.92
N ASP A 99 -6.04 13.85 -7.87
CA ASP A 99 -5.66 13.86 -6.46
C ASP A 99 -5.68 12.47 -5.81
N TRP A 100 -5.48 11.42 -6.61
CA TRP A 100 -5.55 10.04 -6.13
C TRP A 100 -4.55 9.76 -5.01
N PRO A 101 -5.01 9.38 -3.80
CA PRO A 101 -4.14 9.25 -2.64
C PRO A 101 -3.32 7.95 -2.61
N GLY A 102 -3.55 7.01 -3.53
CA GLY A 102 -2.89 5.71 -3.55
C GLY A 102 -1.37 5.80 -3.70
N GLN A 103 -0.87 6.72 -4.53
CA GLN A 103 0.58 6.93 -4.69
C GLN A 103 1.22 7.41 -3.38
N LYS A 104 0.58 8.38 -2.70
CA LYS A 104 1.06 8.88 -1.41
C LYS A 104 1.07 7.79 -0.34
N ALA A 105 0.03 6.96 -0.29
CA ALA A 105 -0.05 5.83 0.61
C ALA A 105 1.06 4.80 0.34
N ARG A 106 1.35 4.52 -0.94
CA ARG A 106 2.43 3.61 -1.35
C ARG A 106 3.80 4.10 -0.91
N LEU A 107 4.10 5.38 -1.16
CA LEU A 107 5.37 5.99 -0.74
C LEU A 107 5.54 5.99 0.78
N LEU A 108 4.48 6.34 1.49
CA LEU A 108 4.44 6.32 2.95
C LEU A 108 4.68 4.92 3.51
N CYS A 109 3.98 3.91 2.97
CA CYS A 109 4.16 2.51 3.37
C CYS A 109 5.61 2.05 3.14
N LYS A 110 6.17 2.32 1.96
CA LYS A 110 7.54 1.99 1.59
C LYS A 110 8.57 2.60 2.55
N GLU A 111 8.44 3.89 2.84
CA GLU A 111 9.39 4.60 3.70
C GLU A 111 9.33 4.08 5.14
N LEU A 112 8.13 3.89 5.70
CA LEU A 112 7.95 3.31 7.03
C LEU A 112 8.48 1.88 7.10
N TYR A 113 8.15 1.04 6.12
CA TYR A 113 8.62 -0.35 6.08
C TYR A 113 10.14 -0.43 6.13
N ARG A 114 10.84 0.39 5.33
CA ARG A 114 12.31 0.43 5.30
C ARG A 114 12.93 0.81 6.64
N ARG A 115 12.28 1.70 7.37
CA ARG A 115 12.76 2.12 8.70
C ARG A 115 12.53 1.08 9.78
N LEU A 116 11.46 0.31 9.64
CA LEU A 116 11.02 -0.64 10.66
C LEU A 116 11.57 -2.06 10.45
N ILE A 117 12.08 -2.40 9.25
CA ILE A 117 12.46 -3.78 8.94
C ILE A 117 13.59 -4.27 9.83
N VAL A 118 14.67 -3.55 9.96
CA VAL A 118 15.85 -3.99 10.73
C VAL A 118 15.54 -4.17 12.22
N PRO A 119 14.98 -3.18 12.94
CA PRO A 119 14.65 -3.40 14.35
C PRO A 119 13.57 -4.46 14.56
N SER A 120 12.65 -4.62 13.61
CA SER A 120 11.61 -5.65 13.66
C SER A 120 12.20 -7.07 13.50
N GLU A 121 13.15 -7.28 12.60
CA GLU A 121 13.85 -8.57 12.48
C GLU A 121 14.66 -8.88 13.73
N HIS A 122 15.32 -7.87 14.33
CA HIS A 122 16.02 -8.05 15.59
C HIS A 122 15.10 -8.54 16.72
N HIS A 123 13.85 -8.05 16.79
CA HIS A 123 12.86 -8.58 17.73
C HIS A 123 12.54 -10.06 17.47
N LEU A 124 12.36 -10.43 16.21
CA LEU A 124 12.11 -11.83 15.83
C LEU A 124 13.27 -12.75 16.17
N ASP A 125 14.51 -12.33 15.90
CA ASP A 125 15.73 -13.08 16.22
C ASP A 125 15.86 -13.37 17.74
N GLN A 126 15.35 -12.47 18.57
CA GLN A 126 15.36 -12.66 20.02
C GLN A 126 14.29 -13.63 20.52
N LEU A 127 13.17 -13.74 19.81
CA LEU A 127 12.01 -14.51 20.26
C LEU A 127 11.89 -15.86 19.57
N LEU A 128 12.32 -15.98 18.31
CA LEU A 128 12.13 -17.17 17.51
C LEU A 128 13.34 -18.11 17.66
N GLN A 129 13.06 -19.33 18.10
CA GLN A 129 14.01 -20.43 18.05
C GLN A 129 13.36 -21.59 17.29
N LEU A 130 14.10 -22.19 16.38
CA LEU A 130 13.70 -23.42 15.72
C LEU A 130 13.75 -24.59 16.71
N ALA A 131 13.15 -25.72 16.36
CA ALA A 131 13.12 -26.91 17.21
C ALA A 131 14.51 -27.44 17.57
N ASP A 132 15.52 -27.14 16.77
CA ASP A 132 16.94 -27.43 17.00
C ASP A 132 17.70 -26.37 17.79
N GLY A 133 17.01 -25.30 18.20
CA GLY A 133 17.58 -24.18 18.94
C GLY A 133 18.25 -23.11 18.06
N ALA A 134 18.21 -23.25 16.72
CA ALA A 134 18.74 -22.25 15.80
C ALA A 134 17.79 -21.07 15.66
N VAL A 135 18.34 -19.91 15.30
CA VAL A 135 17.56 -18.72 14.89
C VAL A 135 17.27 -18.85 13.40
N PRO A 136 16.00 -18.71 12.94
CA PRO A 136 15.70 -18.75 11.51
C PRO A 136 16.41 -17.60 10.79
N GLU A 137 17.03 -17.90 9.66
CA GLU A 137 17.62 -16.87 8.81
C GLU A 137 16.51 -16.00 8.19
N ALA A 138 16.70 -14.67 8.21
CA ALA A 138 15.80 -13.75 7.55
C ALA A 138 15.85 -13.94 6.03
N ASP A 139 14.69 -13.99 5.38
CA ASP A 139 14.61 -14.08 3.92
C ASP A 139 15.25 -12.83 3.28
N PRO A 140 16.29 -12.97 2.43
CA PRO A 140 16.90 -11.85 1.72
C PRO A 140 15.90 -11.00 0.94
N MET A 141 14.80 -11.60 0.45
CA MET A 141 13.71 -10.91 -0.25
C MET A 141 12.96 -9.89 0.62
N LEU A 142 13.09 -9.93 1.95
CA LEU A 142 12.47 -8.95 2.84
C LEU A 142 12.95 -7.52 2.55
N VAL A 143 14.23 -7.34 2.25
CA VAL A 143 14.82 -6.03 1.95
C VAL A 143 14.47 -5.59 0.53
N GLU A 144 14.34 -6.54 -0.39
CA GLU A 144 14.03 -6.29 -1.81
C GLU A 144 12.56 -6.07 -2.09
N ARG A 145 11.68 -6.29 -1.12
CA ARG A 145 10.22 -6.13 -1.29
C ARG A 145 9.81 -4.77 -1.84
N PHE A 146 10.61 -3.74 -1.61
CA PHE A 146 10.47 -2.42 -2.21
C PHE A 146 11.79 -2.04 -2.89
N PRO A 147 11.93 -2.28 -4.22
CA PRO A 147 13.15 -1.96 -4.96
C PRO A 147 13.56 -0.48 -4.81
N THR A 148 14.86 -0.23 -4.85
CA THR A 148 15.42 1.12 -4.76
C THR A 148 15.12 1.97 -6.00
N ASP A 149 14.93 1.34 -7.15
CA ASP A 149 14.79 1.99 -8.46
C ASP A 149 13.33 2.37 -8.81
N ASP A 150 12.45 2.41 -7.83
CA ASP A 150 11.08 2.87 -8.02
C ASP A 150 11.09 4.36 -8.41
N PRO A 151 10.59 4.73 -9.61
CA PRO A 151 10.57 6.12 -10.08
C PRO A 151 9.81 7.07 -9.16
N LEU A 152 8.92 6.54 -8.31
CA LEU A 152 8.19 7.31 -7.30
C LEU A 152 9.05 7.63 -6.06
N ALA A 153 10.24 7.05 -5.94
CA ALA A 153 11.12 7.28 -4.79
C ALA A 153 11.64 8.73 -4.69
N SER A 154 11.61 9.49 -5.79
CA SER A 154 12.03 10.89 -5.85
C SER A 154 10.92 11.89 -5.51
N MET A 155 9.67 11.45 -5.40
CA MET A 155 8.56 12.33 -5.02
C MET A 155 8.64 12.62 -3.52
N ALA A 156 8.78 13.91 -3.16
CA ALA A 156 8.73 14.34 -1.77
C ALA A 156 7.31 14.17 -1.21
N LEU A 157 7.21 13.58 -0.03
CA LEU A 157 5.98 13.55 0.78
C LEU A 157 5.75 14.88 1.47
#